data_2f2f7260463578d4c6c58a1a74614d33
#
_entry.id   2f2f7260463578d4c6c58a1a74614d33
#
_cell.length_a   1.000
_cell.length_b   1.000
_cell.length_c   1.000
_cell.angle_alpha   90.00
_cell.angle_beta   90.00
_cell.angle_gamma   90.00
#
_symmetry.space_group_name_H-M   'P 1'
#
loop_
_entity.id
_entity.type
_entity.pdbx_description
1 polymer ?
#
loop_
_entity_poly.entity_id
_entity_poly.type
_entity_poly.pdbx_seq_one_letter_code
_entity_poly.pdbx_strand_id
1 'polypeptide(L)'
;MAAAFLLTAATGACGKDRATASAEAAKANVQKLVDLTATDVGEVEHGLPEGAKKLDVLLAKEIGKEDPKANAPAVRSALLKMRQQVPELGIAKSTFFAFTDPNGVAIRNDFEQDTMAGKDLLARWPGLVPAARTGAFASTVSTAADGAADKADKDWVAAVPVKKADGTTEGLLITGWTYRRFAYHLQVTLQREVQEGLMRSGGKMPILYVCLFDRENVYGANAPRAIPVPPVNEKALAEVGLWAKTEAGIAASPLKITDRDFGWAATRLPKLGADVGVVVLRSEL
;
A
#
# COMPACT_ATOMS: atom_id res chain seq x y z
N MET A 1 -44.16 48.31 18.73
CA MET A 1 -43.02 47.76 19.48
C MET A 1 -42.59 46.50 18.78
N ALA A 2 -41.47 46.52 18.06
CA ALA A 2 -40.96 45.41 17.29
C ALA A 2 -39.93 44.68 18.12
N ALA A 3 -40.14 43.39 18.37
CA ALA A 3 -39.14 42.51 18.94
C ALA A 3 -38.41 41.86 17.78
N ALA A 4 -37.16 42.27 17.54
CA ALA A 4 -36.27 41.67 16.56
C ALA A 4 -35.71 40.36 17.14
N PHE A 5 -35.95 39.25 16.44
CA PHE A 5 -35.35 37.96 16.70
C PHE A 5 -33.92 37.94 16.22
N LEU A 6 -32.96 37.89 17.13
CA LEU A 6 -31.56 37.55 16.89
C LEU A 6 -31.42 36.03 17.09
N LEU A 7 -31.59 35.29 16.03
CA LEU A 7 -31.31 33.82 16.00
C LEU A 7 -30.45 33.50 14.79
N THR A 8 -29.16 33.76 14.86
CA THR A 8 -28.20 33.20 13.89
C THR A 8 -26.78 33.36 14.43
N ALA A 9 -26.23 32.37 15.10
CA ALA A 9 -24.77 32.16 15.22
C ALA A 9 -24.36 30.85 15.95
N ALA A 10 -25.28 29.93 16.29
CA ALA A 10 -24.88 28.74 17.09
C ALA A 10 -24.44 27.50 16.28
N THR A 11 -24.72 27.45 14.97
CA THR A 11 -24.41 26.23 14.17
C THR A 11 -22.99 26.19 13.62
N GLY A 12 -22.32 27.33 13.44
CA GLY A 12 -20.96 27.36 12.88
C GLY A 12 -19.83 27.03 13.85
N ALA A 13 -20.03 27.28 15.14
CA ALA A 13 -19.02 26.99 16.18
C ALA A 13 -18.88 25.49 16.44
N CYS A 14 -19.99 24.75 16.51
CA CYS A 14 -20.01 23.31 16.79
C CYS A 14 -19.33 22.48 15.66
N GLY A 15 -19.42 22.90 14.41
CA GLY A 15 -18.78 22.20 13.26
C GLY A 15 -17.26 22.38 13.25
N LYS A 16 -16.77 23.60 13.55
CA LYS A 16 -15.32 23.88 13.63
C LYS A 16 -14.65 23.09 14.76
N ASP A 17 -15.28 22.98 15.91
CA ASP A 17 -14.78 22.21 17.06
C ASP A 17 -14.67 20.72 16.73
N ARG A 18 -15.68 20.17 16.02
CA ARG A 18 -15.67 18.77 15.56
C ARG A 18 -14.56 18.50 14.54
N ALA A 19 -14.37 19.38 13.54
CA ALA A 19 -13.31 19.22 12.55
C ALA A 19 -11.91 19.28 13.18
N THR A 20 -11.73 20.17 14.17
CA THR A 20 -10.48 20.26 14.94
C THR A 20 -10.24 18.97 15.75
N ALA A 21 -11.25 18.48 16.45
CA ALA A 21 -11.17 17.19 17.17
C ALA A 21 -10.87 16.02 16.22
N SER A 22 -11.50 16.01 15.03
CA SER A 22 -11.22 15.01 13.98
C SER A 22 -9.77 15.09 13.50
N ALA A 23 -9.20 16.30 13.35
CA ALA A 23 -7.80 16.49 12.94
C ALA A 23 -6.82 15.98 14.03
N GLU A 24 -7.09 16.26 15.30
CA GLU A 24 -6.27 15.73 16.40
C GLU A 24 -6.34 14.20 16.50
N ALA A 25 -7.54 13.62 16.36
CA ALA A 25 -7.68 12.16 16.32
C ALA A 25 -7.00 11.55 15.09
N ALA A 26 -6.99 12.22 13.94
CA ALA A 26 -6.30 11.79 12.74
C ALA A 26 -4.78 11.74 12.91
N LYS A 27 -4.16 12.61 13.75
CA LYS A 27 -2.71 12.53 14.06
C LYS A 27 -2.32 11.20 14.70
N ALA A 28 -3.08 10.75 15.68
CA ALA A 28 -2.83 9.45 16.31
C ALA A 28 -3.02 8.29 15.30
N ASN A 29 -4.00 8.42 14.39
CA ASN A 29 -4.22 7.43 13.34
C ASN A 29 -3.05 7.40 12.35
N VAL A 30 -2.54 8.54 11.91
CA VAL A 30 -1.38 8.61 10.99
C VAL A 30 -0.15 7.97 11.60
N GLN A 31 0.14 8.21 12.90
CA GLN A 31 1.30 7.58 13.56
C GLN A 31 1.19 6.06 13.53
N LYS A 32 0.01 5.49 13.82
CA LYS A 32 -0.21 4.05 13.70
C LYS A 32 0.03 3.52 12.29
N LEU A 33 -0.35 4.28 11.25
CA LEU A 33 -0.11 3.89 9.87
C LEU A 33 1.37 3.93 9.48
N VAL A 34 2.16 4.83 10.08
CA VAL A 34 3.63 4.82 9.94
C VAL A 34 4.21 3.52 10.50
N ASP A 35 3.80 3.15 11.72
CA ASP A 35 4.29 1.95 12.38
C ASP A 35 3.86 0.67 11.63
N LEU A 36 2.61 0.61 11.17
CA LEU A 36 2.09 -0.48 10.35
C LEU A 36 2.85 -0.60 9.03
N THR A 37 3.08 0.52 8.33
CA THR A 37 3.84 0.52 7.07
C THR A 37 5.27 0.02 7.29
N ALA A 38 5.92 0.44 8.37
CA ALA A 38 7.28 -0.02 8.71
C ALA A 38 7.29 -1.53 8.99
N THR A 39 6.26 -2.05 9.64
CA THR A 39 6.07 -3.49 9.88
C THR A 39 5.87 -4.24 8.59
N ASP A 40 4.93 -3.81 7.74
CA ASP A 40 4.61 -4.49 6.47
C ASP A 40 5.81 -4.53 5.51
N VAL A 41 6.56 -3.41 5.39
CA VAL A 41 7.79 -3.38 4.58
C VAL A 41 8.86 -4.28 5.19
N GLY A 42 9.05 -4.23 6.53
CA GLY A 42 9.99 -5.10 7.23
C GLY A 42 9.69 -6.58 7.07
N GLU A 43 8.41 -6.97 7.07
CA GLU A 43 7.99 -8.36 6.80
C GLU A 43 8.43 -8.80 5.40
N VAL A 44 8.28 -7.94 4.38
CA VAL A 44 8.76 -8.26 3.02
C VAL A 44 10.29 -8.32 2.97
N GLU A 45 11.00 -7.37 3.61
CA GLU A 45 12.46 -7.33 3.65
C GLU A 45 13.05 -8.62 4.25
N HIS A 46 12.43 -9.18 5.30
CA HIS A 46 12.88 -10.41 5.95
C HIS A 46 12.34 -11.68 5.28
N GLY A 47 11.07 -11.67 4.90
CA GLY A 47 10.40 -12.86 4.36
C GLY A 47 10.79 -13.19 2.93
N LEU A 48 11.06 -12.17 2.09
CA LEU A 48 11.33 -12.40 0.67
C LEU A 48 12.61 -13.22 0.42
N PRO A 49 13.75 -12.97 1.11
CA PRO A 49 14.94 -13.84 1.02
C PRO A 49 14.69 -15.28 1.46
N GLU A 50 13.90 -15.48 2.53
CA GLU A 50 13.52 -16.82 2.97
C GLU A 50 12.57 -17.49 1.98
N GLY A 51 11.64 -16.72 1.42
CA GLY A 51 10.77 -17.16 0.32
C GLY A 51 11.55 -17.63 -0.90
N ALA A 52 12.60 -16.91 -1.29
CA ALA A 52 13.46 -17.32 -2.42
C ALA A 52 14.16 -18.66 -2.18
N LYS A 53 14.68 -18.90 -0.98
CA LYS A 53 15.29 -20.20 -0.62
C LYS A 53 14.27 -21.34 -0.68
N LYS A 54 13.05 -21.10 -0.17
CA LYS A 54 11.98 -22.10 -0.22
C LYS A 54 11.47 -22.33 -1.63
N LEU A 55 11.42 -21.28 -2.44
CA LEU A 55 10.99 -21.37 -3.84
C LEU A 55 11.93 -22.24 -4.65
N ASP A 56 13.28 -22.13 -4.50
CA ASP A 56 14.26 -23.01 -5.13
C ASP A 56 13.95 -24.48 -4.84
N VAL A 57 13.77 -24.83 -3.56
CA VAL A 57 13.45 -26.21 -3.14
C VAL A 57 12.12 -26.69 -3.74
N LEU A 58 11.11 -25.81 -3.78
CA LEU A 58 9.80 -26.16 -4.32
C LEU A 58 9.82 -26.31 -5.84
N LEU A 59 10.56 -25.45 -6.55
CA LEU A 59 10.76 -25.56 -8.00
C LEU A 59 11.46 -26.88 -8.33
N ALA A 60 12.56 -27.21 -7.64
CA ALA A 60 13.26 -28.48 -7.83
C ALA A 60 12.34 -29.71 -7.60
N LYS A 61 11.42 -29.62 -6.64
CA LYS A 61 10.45 -30.70 -6.32
C LYS A 61 9.32 -30.80 -7.35
N GLU A 62 8.75 -29.66 -7.79
CA GLU A 62 7.57 -29.61 -8.65
C GLU A 62 7.92 -29.78 -10.15
N ILE A 63 9.08 -29.30 -10.56
CA ILE A 63 9.52 -29.22 -11.96
C ILE A 63 10.64 -30.23 -12.24
N GLY A 64 11.44 -30.57 -11.21
CA GLY A 64 12.60 -31.44 -11.36
C GLY A 64 13.71 -30.78 -12.18
N LYS A 65 14.06 -31.39 -13.33
CA LYS A 65 15.09 -30.88 -14.26
C LYS A 65 14.49 -30.15 -15.48
N GLU A 66 13.18 -30.04 -15.56
CA GLU A 66 12.53 -29.32 -16.66
C GLU A 66 12.79 -27.81 -16.59
N ASP A 67 12.69 -27.14 -17.73
CA ASP A 67 12.75 -25.69 -17.79
C ASP A 67 11.49 -25.09 -17.10
N PRO A 68 11.61 -24.22 -16.10
CA PRO A 68 10.47 -23.54 -15.50
C PRO A 68 9.53 -22.86 -16.50
N LYS A 69 10.06 -22.39 -17.64
CA LYS A 69 9.25 -21.79 -18.72
C LYS A 69 8.31 -22.81 -19.39
N ALA A 70 8.69 -24.07 -19.40
CA ALA A 70 7.87 -25.13 -19.99
C ALA A 70 6.73 -25.59 -19.04
N ASN A 71 6.83 -25.29 -17.74
CA ASN A 71 5.87 -25.77 -16.73
C ASN A 71 5.33 -24.62 -15.84
N ALA A 72 4.74 -23.61 -16.43
CA ALA A 72 4.16 -22.47 -15.74
C ALA A 72 3.15 -22.81 -14.63
N PRO A 73 2.28 -23.87 -14.76
CA PRO A 73 1.40 -24.28 -13.68
C PRO A 73 2.14 -24.77 -12.43
N ALA A 74 3.24 -25.50 -12.59
CA ALA A 74 4.07 -25.96 -11.46
C ALA A 74 4.79 -24.79 -10.78
N VAL A 75 5.26 -23.78 -11.56
CA VAL A 75 5.82 -22.54 -11.00
C VAL A 75 4.77 -21.82 -10.14
N ARG A 76 3.53 -21.70 -10.62
CA ARG A 76 2.44 -21.11 -9.82
C ARG A 76 2.18 -21.89 -8.53
N SER A 77 2.14 -23.22 -8.60
CA SER A 77 2.00 -24.08 -7.42
C SER A 77 3.11 -23.84 -6.39
N ALA A 78 4.37 -23.75 -6.86
CA ALA A 78 5.52 -23.47 -6.02
C ALA A 78 5.42 -22.09 -5.34
N LEU A 79 5.03 -21.03 -6.08
CA LEU A 79 4.81 -19.69 -5.54
C LEU A 79 3.74 -19.67 -4.44
N LEU A 80 2.59 -20.33 -4.65
CA LEU A 80 1.52 -20.42 -3.65
C LEU A 80 1.96 -21.17 -2.40
N LYS A 81 2.67 -22.31 -2.55
CA LYS A 81 3.21 -23.08 -1.43
C LYS A 81 4.28 -22.30 -0.66
N MET A 82 5.18 -21.62 -1.37
CA MET A 82 6.19 -20.75 -0.77
C MET A 82 5.55 -19.70 0.12
N ARG A 83 4.55 -18.97 -0.40
CA ARG A 83 3.82 -17.95 0.35
C ARG A 83 3.16 -18.49 1.62
N GLN A 84 2.62 -19.71 1.57
CA GLN A 84 2.01 -20.37 2.74
C GLN A 84 3.05 -20.81 3.79
N GLN A 85 4.28 -21.09 3.38
CA GLN A 85 5.34 -21.63 4.25
C GLN A 85 6.22 -20.54 4.88
N VAL A 86 6.09 -19.28 4.45
CA VAL A 86 6.84 -18.15 5.00
C VAL A 86 5.83 -17.23 5.70
N PRO A 87 5.78 -17.23 7.04
CA PRO A 87 4.77 -16.49 7.80
C PRO A 87 4.73 -14.99 7.47
N GLU A 88 5.88 -14.36 7.29
CA GLU A 88 6.01 -12.95 6.93
C GLU A 88 5.33 -12.66 5.58
N LEU A 89 5.50 -13.52 4.59
CA LEU A 89 4.87 -13.40 3.28
C LEU A 89 3.38 -13.76 3.29
N GLY A 90 2.96 -14.62 4.21
CA GLY A 90 1.55 -14.94 4.44
C GLY A 90 0.77 -13.77 5.03
N ILE A 91 1.40 -13.03 5.95
CA ILE A 91 0.86 -11.85 6.63
C ILE A 91 1.05 -10.60 5.77
N ALA A 92 2.21 -10.46 5.11
CA ALA A 92 2.54 -9.34 4.25
C ALA A 92 1.46 -9.09 3.19
N LYS A 93 1.10 -7.84 3.01
CA LYS A 93 -0.04 -7.44 2.19
C LYS A 93 0.30 -7.31 0.71
N SER A 94 1.33 -8.03 0.27
CA SER A 94 1.71 -8.16 -1.13
C SER A 94 0.54 -8.61 -1.99
N THR A 95 0.33 -7.92 -3.10
CA THR A 95 -0.79 -8.22 -4.00
C THR A 95 -0.46 -9.32 -5.00
N PHE A 96 0.83 -9.59 -5.23
CA PHE A 96 1.30 -10.64 -6.13
C PHE A 96 2.67 -11.16 -5.71
N PHE A 97 2.99 -12.37 -6.18
CA PHE A 97 4.35 -12.92 -6.25
C PHE A 97 4.61 -13.36 -7.68
N ALA A 98 5.77 -13.01 -8.22
CA ALA A 98 6.18 -13.40 -9.56
C ALA A 98 7.58 -14.02 -9.52
N PHE A 99 7.79 -15.05 -10.33
CA PHE A 99 9.09 -15.63 -10.61
C PHE A 99 9.51 -15.29 -12.02
N THR A 100 10.76 -14.84 -12.19
CA THR A 100 11.35 -14.49 -13.49
C THR A 100 12.48 -15.43 -13.83
N ASP A 101 12.96 -15.36 -15.06
CA ASP A 101 14.29 -15.87 -15.41
C ASP A 101 15.39 -14.93 -14.89
N PRO A 102 16.69 -15.28 -15.02
CA PRO A 102 17.82 -14.46 -14.59
C PRO A 102 17.89 -13.08 -15.25
N ASN A 103 17.27 -12.90 -16.42
CA ASN A 103 17.22 -11.64 -17.16
C ASN A 103 16.04 -10.75 -16.74
N GLY A 104 15.20 -11.22 -15.82
CA GLY A 104 14.03 -10.47 -15.36
C GLY A 104 12.78 -10.66 -16.18
N VAL A 105 12.77 -11.57 -17.15
CA VAL A 105 11.56 -11.92 -17.92
C VAL A 105 10.66 -12.81 -17.07
N ALA A 106 9.44 -12.36 -16.81
CA ALA A 106 8.48 -13.08 -15.97
C ALA A 106 8.14 -14.46 -16.59
N ILE A 107 8.28 -15.51 -15.78
CA ILE A 107 7.87 -16.87 -16.13
C ILE A 107 6.42 -17.06 -15.70
N ARG A 108 6.09 -16.72 -14.46
CA ARG A 108 4.75 -16.90 -13.89
C ARG A 108 4.55 -16.03 -12.65
N ASN A 109 3.32 -15.57 -12.41
CA ASN A 109 2.89 -15.04 -11.12
C ASN A 109 1.95 -16.02 -10.39
N ASP A 110 1.58 -15.71 -9.15
CA ASP A 110 0.71 -16.53 -8.30
C ASP A 110 -0.79 -16.40 -8.63
N PHE A 111 -1.19 -15.47 -9.51
CA PHE A 111 -2.58 -15.31 -9.90
C PHE A 111 -3.06 -16.42 -10.84
N GLU A 112 -4.39 -16.64 -10.84
CA GLU A 112 -5.01 -17.55 -11.79
C GLU A 112 -4.84 -17.06 -13.23
N GLN A 113 -5.17 -15.80 -13.47
CA GLN A 113 -4.90 -15.12 -14.73
C GLN A 113 -3.56 -14.38 -14.63
N ASP A 114 -2.57 -14.88 -15.38
CA ASP A 114 -1.25 -14.27 -15.41
C ASP A 114 -1.18 -13.16 -16.47
N THR A 115 -1.04 -11.95 -16.01
CA THR A 115 -0.84 -10.78 -16.86
C THR A 115 0.64 -10.38 -17.00
N MET A 116 1.55 -11.10 -16.32
CA MET A 116 2.99 -10.76 -16.28
C MET A 116 3.84 -11.67 -17.16
N ALA A 117 3.43 -12.91 -17.43
CA ALA A 117 4.22 -13.88 -18.19
C ALA A 117 4.76 -13.29 -19.50
N GLY A 118 6.05 -13.50 -19.75
CA GLY A 118 6.79 -13.00 -20.90
C GLY A 118 7.16 -11.52 -20.88
N LYS A 119 6.74 -10.75 -19.87
CA LYS A 119 7.11 -9.34 -19.73
C LYS A 119 8.47 -9.20 -19.06
N ASP A 120 9.29 -8.24 -19.54
CA ASP A 120 10.54 -7.84 -18.90
C ASP A 120 10.21 -6.95 -17.67
N LEU A 121 10.32 -7.53 -16.48
CA LEU A 121 10.00 -6.83 -15.23
C LEU A 121 11.15 -5.93 -14.77
N LEU A 122 12.39 -6.16 -15.20
CA LEU A 122 13.51 -5.26 -14.91
C LEU A 122 13.45 -4.00 -15.77
N ALA A 123 12.98 -4.11 -17.03
CA ALA A 123 12.69 -2.93 -17.86
C ALA A 123 11.51 -2.13 -17.29
N ARG A 124 10.48 -2.83 -16.77
CA ARG A 124 9.33 -2.19 -16.11
C ARG A 124 9.71 -1.52 -14.79
N TRP A 125 10.56 -2.15 -13.98
CA TRP A 125 11.01 -1.68 -12.67
C TRP A 125 12.55 -1.60 -12.58
N PRO A 126 13.20 -0.61 -13.22
CA PRO A 126 14.67 -0.54 -13.30
C PRO A 126 15.37 -0.51 -11.94
N GLY A 127 14.69 0.00 -10.90
CA GLY A 127 15.23 -0.01 -9.53
C GLY A 127 15.42 -1.41 -8.93
N LEU A 128 14.91 -2.48 -9.57
CA LEU A 128 15.15 -3.87 -9.16
C LEU A 128 16.42 -4.48 -9.80
N VAL A 129 17.05 -3.81 -10.78
CA VAL A 129 18.30 -4.29 -11.40
C VAL A 129 19.39 -4.63 -10.39
N PRO A 130 19.57 -3.89 -9.25
CA PRO A 130 20.52 -4.30 -8.22
C PRO A 130 20.28 -5.70 -7.67
N ALA A 131 19.04 -6.15 -7.50
CA ALA A 131 18.74 -7.51 -7.03
C ALA A 131 19.31 -8.57 -7.99
N ALA A 132 19.15 -8.36 -9.30
CA ALA A 132 19.68 -9.27 -10.31
C ALA A 132 21.23 -9.27 -10.35
N ARG A 133 21.87 -8.12 -10.13
CA ARG A 133 23.33 -7.95 -10.27
C ARG A 133 24.11 -8.29 -9.00
N THR A 134 23.65 -7.83 -7.84
CA THR A 134 24.39 -7.96 -6.57
C THR A 134 23.95 -9.17 -5.76
N GLY A 135 22.79 -9.72 -6.07
CA GLY A 135 22.24 -10.82 -5.33
C GLY A 135 21.64 -10.44 -3.97
N ALA A 136 21.39 -9.15 -3.74
CA ALA A 136 20.79 -8.62 -2.52
C ALA A 136 19.33 -8.22 -2.74
N PHE A 137 18.59 -8.02 -1.62
CA PHE A 137 17.27 -7.42 -1.66
C PHE A 137 17.33 -6.02 -2.30
N ALA A 138 16.39 -5.73 -3.18
CA ALA A 138 16.19 -4.38 -3.74
C ALA A 138 14.70 -4.06 -3.76
N SER A 139 14.33 -2.80 -3.50
CA SER A 139 12.99 -2.30 -3.66
C SER A 139 12.96 -0.97 -4.39
N THR A 140 11.86 -0.66 -5.04
CA THR A 140 11.68 0.58 -5.79
C THR A 140 10.21 0.98 -5.89
N VAL A 141 9.99 2.25 -6.22
CA VAL A 141 8.68 2.79 -6.59
C VAL A 141 8.68 3.15 -8.07
N SER A 142 7.64 2.81 -8.78
CA SER A 142 7.47 3.11 -10.20
C SER A 142 6.02 3.44 -10.52
N THR A 143 5.78 4.10 -11.64
CA THR A 143 4.43 4.29 -12.16
C THR A 143 3.84 2.95 -12.57
N ALA A 144 2.62 2.63 -12.11
CA ALA A 144 1.93 1.40 -12.46
C ALA A 144 1.55 1.43 -13.95
N ALA A 145 2.00 0.42 -14.71
CA ALA A 145 1.74 0.36 -16.16
C ALA A 145 0.31 -0.05 -16.50
N ASP A 146 -0.41 -0.67 -15.57
CA ASP A 146 -1.75 -1.26 -15.78
C ASP A 146 -2.83 -0.53 -14.96
N GLY A 147 -2.61 0.74 -14.59
CA GLY A 147 -3.66 1.58 -13.99
C GLY A 147 -4.84 1.65 -14.96
N ALA A 148 -6.07 1.39 -14.48
CA ALA A 148 -7.28 1.66 -15.26
C ALA A 148 -7.15 3.06 -15.86
N ALA A 149 -7.48 3.21 -17.14
CA ALA A 149 -7.15 4.36 -17.98
C ALA A 149 -7.48 5.77 -17.42
N ASP A 150 -8.21 5.82 -16.31
CA ASP A 150 -8.74 7.05 -15.71
C ASP A 150 -8.03 7.47 -14.42
N LYS A 151 -7.18 6.61 -13.80
CA LYS A 151 -6.49 6.98 -12.54
C LYS A 151 -5.07 6.42 -12.50
N ALA A 152 -4.10 7.33 -12.55
CA ALA A 152 -2.71 6.99 -12.30
C ALA A 152 -2.57 6.26 -10.95
N ASP A 153 -1.72 5.23 -10.92
CA ASP A 153 -1.33 4.52 -9.70
C ASP A 153 0.19 4.34 -9.72
N LYS A 154 0.76 3.97 -8.59
CA LYS A 154 2.18 3.64 -8.45
C LYS A 154 2.34 2.26 -7.84
N ASP A 155 3.38 1.55 -8.27
CA ASP A 155 3.80 0.28 -7.70
C ASP A 155 4.95 0.52 -6.71
N TRP A 156 4.85 -0.01 -5.51
CA TRP A 156 6.00 -0.38 -4.71
C TRP A 156 6.30 -1.85 -4.97
N VAL A 157 7.53 -2.17 -5.32
CA VAL A 157 7.96 -3.53 -5.65
C VAL A 157 9.30 -3.85 -4.99
N ALA A 158 9.48 -5.12 -4.65
CA ALA A 158 10.72 -5.64 -4.10
C ALA A 158 11.11 -6.95 -4.78
N ALA A 159 12.41 -7.22 -4.86
CA ALA A 159 12.96 -8.42 -5.47
C ALA A 159 14.16 -8.96 -4.72
N VAL A 160 14.34 -10.28 -4.81
CA VAL A 160 15.55 -11.00 -4.41
C VAL A 160 15.86 -12.08 -5.43
N PRO A 161 17.14 -12.48 -5.61
CA PRO A 161 17.49 -13.61 -6.46
C PRO A 161 17.06 -14.93 -5.83
N VAL A 162 16.55 -15.83 -6.64
CA VAL A 162 16.40 -17.26 -6.34
C VAL A 162 17.68 -17.95 -6.78
N LYS A 163 18.38 -18.55 -5.82
CA LYS A 163 19.68 -19.20 -6.06
C LYS A 163 19.57 -20.69 -5.85
N LYS A 164 20.12 -21.46 -6.79
CA LYS A 164 20.31 -22.90 -6.65
C LYS A 164 21.33 -23.23 -5.57
N ALA A 165 21.39 -24.49 -5.19
CA ALA A 165 22.34 -24.99 -4.19
C ALA A 165 23.82 -24.75 -4.59
N ASP A 166 24.14 -24.67 -5.88
CA ASP A 166 25.47 -24.33 -6.40
C ASP A 166 25.78 -22.82 -6.40
N GLY A 167 24.84 -21.96 -5.95
CA GLY A 167 24.95 -20.52 -5.89
C GLY A 167 24.59 -19.79 -7.18
N THR A 168 24.28 -20.50 -8.27
CA THR A 168 23.85 -19.86 -9.52
C THR A 168 22.44 -19.26 -9.36
N THR A 169 22.23 -18.08 -9.95
CA THR A 169 20.93 -17.42 -9.95
C THR A 169 20.02 -18.09 -10.98
N GLU A 170 18.91 -18.65 -10.54
CA GLU A 170 17.90 -19.26 -11.39
C GLU A 170 16.88 -18.23 -11.91
N GLY A 171 16.67 -17.16 -11.16
CA GLY A 171 15.76 -16.08 -11.49
C GLY A 171 15.57 -15.10 -10.33
N LEU A 172 14.52 -14.30 -10.38
CA LEU A 172 14.15 -13.38 -9.29
C LEU A 172 12.77 -13.74 -8.75
N LEU A 173 12.63 -13.71 -7.43
CA LEU A 173 11.35 -13.64 -6.75
C LEU A 173 11.00 -12.17 -6.54
N ILE A 174 9.87 -11.74 -7.12
CA ILE A 174 9.39 -10.35 -7.08
C ILE A 174 8.04 -10.32 -6.41
N THR A 175 7.81 -9.30 -5.58
CA THR A 175 6.51 -9.01 -4.96
C THR A 175 6.26 -7.50 -4.92
N GLY A 176 5.04 -7.09 -4.62
CA GLY A 176 4.71 -5.68 -4.45
C GLY A 176 3.21 -5.42 -4.31
N TRP A 177 2.88 -4.14 -4.31
CA TRP A 177 1.51 -3.64 -4.29
C TRP A 177 1.40 -2.30 -5.01
N THR A 178 0.20 -1.96 -5.48
CA THR A 178 -0.10 -0.61 -5.92
C THR A 178 -0.42 0.29 -4.72
N TYR A 179 -0.21 1.60 -4.85
CA TYR A 179 -0.48 2.55 -3.76
C TYR A 179 -1.93 2.51 -3.31
N ARG A 180 -2.89 2.42 -4.24
CA ARG A 180 -4.31 2.34 -3.91
C ARG A 180 -4.68 1.08 -3.15
N ARG A 181 -4.06 -0.06 -3.49
CA ARG A 181 -4.23 -1.33 -2.78
C ARG A 181 -3.62 -1.28 -1.38
N PHE A 182 -2.44 -0.70 -1.25
CA PHE A 182 -1.80 -0.55 0.05
C PHE A 182 -2.57 0.43 0.94
N ALA A 183 -3.02 1.57 0.40
CA ALA A 183 -3.90 2.48 1.12
C ALA A 183 -5.18 1.78 1.62
N TYR A 184 -5.77 0.88 0.82
CA TYR A 184 -6.92 0.09 1.24
C TYR A 184 -6.59 -0.85 2.41
N HIS A 185 -5.46 -1.53 2.34
CA HIS A 185 -4.99 -2.37 3.46
C HIS A 185 -4.83 -1.56 4.74
N LEU A 186 -4.16 -0.41 4.67
CA LEU A 186 -3.99 0.51 5.79
C LEU A 186 -5.34 0.99 6.34
N GLN A 187 -6.28 1.35 5.46
CA GLN A 187 -7.62 1.80 5.83
C GLN A 187 -8.40 0.74 6.60
N VAL A 188 -8.45 -0.50 6.09
CA VAL A 188 -9.20 -1.59 6.73
C VAL A 188 -8.59 -1.94 8.09
N THR A 189 -7.27 -1.97 8.20
CA THR A 189 -6.59 -2.22 9.48
C THR A 189 -6.88 -1.13 10.50
N LEU A 190 -6.80 0.14 10.09
CA LEU A 190 -7.12 1.27 10.96
C LEU A 190 -8.59 1.26 11.38
N GLN A 191 -9.52 1.00 10.46
CA GLN A 191 -10.95 0.91 10.76
C GLN A 191 -11.25 -0.16 11.80
N ARG A 192 -10.63 -1.34 11.69
CA ARG A 192 -10.77 -2.43 12.67
C ARG A 192 -10.27 -2.01 14.04
N GLU A 193 -9.09 -1.40 14.14
CA GLU A 193 -8.54 -0.93 15.42
C GLU A 193 -9.42 0.13 16.08
N VAL A 194 -9.91 1.09 15.29
CA VAL A 194 -10.82 2.13 15.79
C VAL A 194 -12.13 1.50 16.28
N GLN A 195 -12.67 0.55 15.55
CA GLN A 195 -13.89 -0.18 15.95
C GLN A 195 -13.68 -0.95 17.26
N GLU A 196 -12.57 -1.67 17.42
CA GLU A 196 -12.23 -2.38 18.65
C GLU A 196 -12.08 -1.43 19.85
N GLY A 197 -11.51 -0.23 19.62
CA GLY A 197 -11.44 0.83 20.63
C GLY A 197 -12.82 1.33 21.06
N LEU A 198 -13.71 1.55 20.10
CA LEU A 198 -15.08 2.03 20.35
C LEU A 198 -15.96 0.98 21.05
N MET A 199 -15.78 -0.31 20.77
CA MET A 199 -16.47 -1.38 21.48
C MET A 199 -16.19 -1.35 23.01
N ARG A 200 -15.01 -0.88 23.41
CA ARG A 200 -14.60 -0.77 24.83
C ARG A 200 -15.05 0.53 25.49
N SER A 201 -15.10 1.63 24.74
CA SER A 201 -15.36 2.97 25.27
C SER A 201 -16.78 3.48 25.01
N GLY A 202 -17.52 2.84 24.12
CA GLY A 202 -18.76 3.38 23.53
C GLY A 202 -18.45 4.46 22.49
N GLY A 203 -19.37 4.70 21.58
CA GLY A 203 -19.20 5.75 20.57
C GLY A 203 -19.66 5.30 19.18
N LYS A 204 -19.74 6.27 18.26
CA LYS A 204 -20.08 6.01 16.86
C LYS A 204 -18.82 5.88 16.04
N MET A 205 -18.82 4.96 15.08
CA MET A 205 -17.71 4.79 14.15
C MET A 205 -17.55 6.04 13.28
N PRO A 206 -16.38 6.73 13.30
CA PRO A 206 -16.15 7.86 12.43
C PRO A 206 -16.04 7.42 10.97
N ILE A 207 -16.26 8.34 10.05
CA ILE A 207 -15.88 8.12 8.66
C ILE A 207 -14.37 8.26 8.57
N LEU A 208 -13.71 7.23 8.01
CA LEU A 208 -12.25 7.17 7.85
C LEU A 208 -11.91 6.82 6.41
N TYR A 209 -11.07 7.65 5.80
CA TYR A 209 -10.43 7.37 4.52
C TYR A 209 -8.92 7.46 4.67
N VAL A 210 -8.22 6.57 3.99
CA VAL A 210 -6.75 6.57 3.92
C VAL A 210 -6.34 6.72 2.46
N CYS A 211 -5.38 7.62 2.22
CA CYS A 211 -4.75 7.76 0.93
C CYS A 211 -3.23 7.74 1.11
N LEU A 212 -2.53 7.18 0.14
CA LEU A 212 -1.12 7.53 -0.05
C LEU A 212 -1.04 8.82 -0.89
N PHE A 213 0.08 9.50 -0.79
CA PHE A 213 0.35 10.66 -1.64
C PHE A 213 1.84 10.75 -1.99
N ASP A 214 2.13 11.43 -3.08
CA ASP A 214 3.45 11.86 -3.45
C ASP A 214 3.48 13.39 -3.64
N ARG A 215 4.47 13.90 -4.38
CA ARG A 215 4.60 15.34 -4.65
C ARG A 215 3.44 15.93 -5.46
N GLU A 216 2.80 15.10 -6.29
CA GLU A 216 1.86 15.55 -7.32
C GLU A 216 0.44 14.99 -7.14
N ASN A 217 0.34 13.79 -6.61
CA ASN A 217 -0.90 13.02 -6.64
C ASN A 217 -1.31 12.48 -5.27
N VAL A 218 -2.61 12.23 -5.13
CA VAL A 218 -3.22 11.52 -4.00
C VAL A 218 -3.86 10.22 -4.52
N TYR A 219 -3.56 9.12 -3.85
CA TYR A 219 -3.96 7.76 -4.22
C TYR A 219 -4.90 7.21 -3.15
N GLY A 220 -6.20 7.41 -3.33
CA GLY A 220 -7.21 6.94 -2.39
C GLY A 220 -7.32 5.42 -2.35
N ALA A 221 -7.60 4.89 -1.17
CA ALA A 221 -7.83 3.47 -0.95
C ALA A 221 -8.83 2.90 -1.96
N ASN A 222 -8.43 1.85 -2.67
CA ASN A 222 -9.25 1.15 -3.64
C ASN A 222 -8.84 -0.33 -3.73
N ALA A 223 -9.85 -1.22 -3.78
CA ALA A 223 -9.67 -2.64 -3.99
C ALA A 223 -10.93 -3.24 -4.64
N PRO A 224 -10.85 -4.41 -5.32
CA PRO A 224 -12.03 -5.10 -5.81
C PRO A 224 -13.05 -5.31 -4.68
N ARG A 225 -14.31 -4.97 -4.96
CA ARG A 225 -15.44 -5.08 -4.01
C ARG A 225 -15.36 -4.16 -2.78
N ALA A 226 -14.41 -3.21 -2.73
CA ALA A 226 -14.35 -2.17 -1.70
C ALA A 226 -15.12 -0.92 -2.15
N ILE A 227 -15.56 -0.13 -1.17
CA ILE A 227 -16.04 1.23 -1.43
C ILE A 227 -14.79 2.11 -1.57
N PRO A 228 -14.52 2.67 -2.76
CA PRO A 228 -13.35 3.51 -2.97
C PRO A 228 -13.47 4.85 -2.24
N VAL A 229 -12.35 5.51 -1.99
CA VAL A 229 -12.34 6.91 -1.55
C VAL A 229 -13.04 7.75 -2.62
N PRO A 230 -14.03 8.59 -2.24
CA PRO A 230 -14.71 9.45 -3.19
C PRO A 230 -13.73 10.38 -3.93
N PRO A 231 -13.84 10.53 -5.26
CA PRO A 231 -12.94 11.40 -6.04
C PRO A 231 -12.87 12.84 -5.55
N VAL A 232 -13.96 13.37 -5.00
CA VAL A 232 -14.00 14.71 -4.41
C VAL A 232 -13.06 14.83 -3.20
N ASN A 233 -12.90 13.75 -2.41
CA ASN A 233 -12.00 13.74 -1.27
C ASN A 233 -10.53 13.68 -1.73
N GLU A 234 -10.20 12.88 -2.74
CA GLU A 234 -8.85 12.85 -3.33
C GLU A 234 -8.47 14.23 -3.88
N LYS A 235 -9.39 14.87 -4.62
CA LYS A 235 -9.18 16.23 -5.16
C LYS A 235 -8.96 17.25 -4.05
N ALA A 236 -9.82 17.28 -3.04
CA ALA A 236 -9.69 18.21 -1.92
C ALA A 236 -8.36 18.02 -1.16
N LEU A 237 -7.91 16.78 -0.96
CA LEU A 237 -6.61 16.48 -0.34
C LEU A 237 -5.42 16.91 -1.23
N ALA A 238 -5.52 16.76 -2.54
CA ALA A 238 -4.49 17.23 -3.47
C ALA A 238 -4.32 18.77 -3.41
N GLU A 239 -5.42 19.51 -3.26
CA GLU A 239 -5.42 20.98 -3.13
C GLU A 239 -4.81 21.46 -1.79
N VAL A 240 -4.72 20.59 -0.77
CA VAL A 240 -4.09 20.93 0.53
C VAL A 240 -2.59 21.20 0.40
N GLY A 241 -1.89 20.62 -0.57
CA GLY A 241 -0.44 20.70 -0.68
C GLY A 241 0.29 19.86 0.38
N LEU A 242 -0.16 18.61 0.56
CA LEU A 242 0.30 17.69 1.60
C LEU A 242 1.82 17.52 1.65
N TRP A 243 2.47 17.46 0.48
CA TRP A 243 3.93 17.26 0.41
C TRP A 243 4.72 18.36 1.11
N ALA A 244 4.38 19.62 0.84
CA ALA A 244 5.05 20.76 1.48
C ALA A 244 4.73 20.84 2.99
N LYS A 245 3.48 20.58 3.36
CA LYS A 245 3.05 20.65 4.77
C LYS A 245 3.66 19.57 5.67
N THR A 246 4.08 18.44 5.10
CA THR A 246 4.69 17.33 5.85
C THR A 246 6.21 17.39 5.91
N GLU A 247 6.84 18.48 5.50
CA GLU A 247 8.29 18.64 5.54
C GLU A 247 8.86 18.56 6.96
N ALA A 248 8.18 19.17 7.93
CA ALA A 248 8.57 19.17 9.32
C ALA A 248 8.02 17.99 10.14
N GLY A 249 7.36 17.01 9.51
CA GLY A 249 6.76 15.86 10.16
C GLY A 249 5.24 15.78 9.99
N ILE A 250 4.51 15.38 11.05
CA ILE A 250 3.05 15.24 10.98
C ILE A 250 2.40 16.62 10.87
N ALA A 251 1.64 16.82 9.81
CA ALA A 251 0.77 17.98 9.62
C ALA A 251 -0.70 17.57 9.79
N ALA A 252 -1.53 18.44 10.36
CA ALA A 252 -2.97 18.20 10.50
C ALA A 252 -3.74 19.52 10.49
N SER A 253 -4.96 19.49 9.96
CA SER A 253 -5.85 20.65 9.94
C SER A 253 -7.31 20.22 9.69
N PRO A 254 -8.29 21.05 10.07
CA PRO A 254 -9.65 20.94 9.56
C PRO A 254 -9.71 21.08 8.05
N LEU A 255 -10.67 20.41 7.41
CA LEU A 255 -10.96 20.50 5.98
C LEU A 255 -12.46 20.33 5.76
N LYS A 256 -13.07 21.26 5.05
CA LYS A 256 -14.46 21.14 4.62
C LYS A 256 -14.52 20.58 3.19
N ILE A 257 -15.23 19.48 3.00
CA ILE A 257 -15.44 18.86 1.68
C ILE A 257 -16.95 18.80 1.45
N THR A 258 -17.43 19.53 0.46
CA THR A 258 -18.86 19.78 0.25
C THR A 258 -19.53 20.30 1.54
N ASP A 259 -20.49 19.58 2.09
CA ASP A 259 -21.22 19.97 3.31
C ASP A 259 -20.73 19.27 4.57
N ARG A 260 -19.64 18.50 4.49
CA ARG A 260 -19.10 17.74 5.63
C ARG A 260 -17.80 18.34 6.13
N ASP A 261 -17.73 18.45 7.45
CA ASP A 261 -16.51 18.82 8.15
C ASP A 261 -15.66 17.58 8.42
N PHE A 262 -14.41 17.62 7.97
CA PHE A 262 -13.37 16.63 8.21
C PHE A 262 -12.19 17.25 8.96
N GLY A 263 -11.43 16.42 9.63
CA GLY A 263 -10.04 16.67 9.97
C GLY A 263 -9.16 15.76 9.12
N TRP A 264 -8.01 16.26 8.69
CA TRP A 264 -6.99 15.45 8.07
C TRP A 264 -5.69 15.50 8.87
N ALA A 265 -4.91 14.43 8.81
CA ALA A 265 -3.52 14.40 9.23
C ALA A 265 -2.69 13.62 8.23
N ALA A 266 -1.45 14.04 8.01
CA ALA A 266 -0.55 13.46 7.02
C ALA A 266 0.89 13.45 7.51
N THR A 267 1.69 12.51 7.01
CA THR A 267 3.14 12.44 7.19
C THR A 267 3.81 11.69 6.06
N ARG A 268 5.14 11.79 5.94
CA ARG A 268 5.94 11.03 4.99
C ARG A 268 6.18 9.62 5.47
N LEU A 269 6.36 8.67 4.52
CA LEU A 269 6.62 7.25 4.75
C LEU A 269 7.99 6.83 4.19
N PRO A 270 9.10 7.23 4.81
CA PRO A 270 10.45 7.00 4.24
C PRO A 270 10.78 5.51 4.05
N LYS A 271 10.17 4.61 4.82
CA LYS A 271 10.32 3.17 4.64
C LYS A 271 9.71 2.65 3.34
N LEU A 272 8.66 3.30 2.83
CA LEU A 272 8.02 2.93 1.57
C LEU A 272 8.71 3.59 0.36
N GLY A 273 9.31 4.76 0.56
CA GLY A 273 10.03 5.49 -0.48
C GLY A 273 10.29 6.95 -0.10
N ALA A 274 11.27 7.56 -0.75
CA ALA A 274 11.67 8.95 -0.47
C ALA A 274 10.56 9.98 -0.75
N ASP A 275 9.70 9.68 -1.72
CA ASP A 275 8.65 10.58 -2.20
C ASP A 275 7.23 10.07 -1.89
N VAL A 276 7.06 9.36 -0.77
CA VAL A 276 5.77 8.77 -0.37
C VAL A 276 5.32 9.31 0.97
N GLY A 277 4.03 9.57 1.11
CA GLY A 277 3.40 9.89 2.37
C GLY A 277 2.03 9.22 2.51
N VAL A 278 1.47 9.30 3.71
CA VAL A 278 0.13 8.82 4.04
C VAL A 278 -0.69 9.95 4.65
N VAL A 279 -1.97 10.00 4.28
CA VAL A 279 -2.94 10.93 4.84
C VAL A 279 -4.18 10.16 5.32
N VAL A 280 -4.65 10.51 6.50
CA VAL A 280 -5.94 10.09 7.06
C VAL A 280 -6.90 11.27 6.97
N LEU A 281 -8.06 11.04 6.40
CA LEU A 281 -9.20 11.96 6.41
C LEU A 281 -10.27 11.36 7.33
N ARG A 282 -10.64 12.10 8.37
CA ARG A 282 -11.55 11.63 9.43
C ARG A 282 -12.69 12.62 9.67
N SER A 283 -13.91 12.11 9.87
CA SER A 283 -15.06 12.91 10.28
C SER A 283 -15.85 12.18 11.38
N GLU A 284 -16.04 12.84 12.51
CA GLU A 284 -16.91 12.36 13.58
C GLU A 284 -18.39 12.47 13.16
N LEU A 285 -19.23 11.49 13.61
CA LEU A 285 -20.66 11.43 13.32
C LEU A 285 -21.50 12.13 14.42
#